data_cd233b6c04194084c9a90d18acc24611
#
_entry.id   cd233b6c04194084c9a90d18acc24611
#
_cell.length_a   1.000
_cell.length_b   1.000
_cell.length_c   1.000
_cell.angle_alpha   90.00
_cell.angle_beta   90.00
_cell.angle_gamma   90.00
#
_symmetry.space_group_name_H-M   'P 1'
#
loop_
_entity.id
_entity.type
_entity.pdbx_description
1 polymer ?
#
loop_
_entity_poly.entity_id
_entity_poly.type
_entity_poly.pdbx_seq_one_letter_code
_entity_poly.pdbx_strand_id
1 'polypeptide(L)'
;MFRPYTVPADHKDFQVGDQAHITLYTDTNPYTVIERKGKRIKLQRANAKLDPTWKPEMIAGGFAGHCVNNREQRWIITENPDGEITEGYLGSDNEWYEKGSDRRNTIEKGYVKFHDYNF
;
A
#
# COMPACT_ATOMS: atom_id res chain seq x y z
N MET A 1 -10.53 -2.19 -33.06
CA MET A 1 -9.33 -1.47 -33.40
C MET A 1 -8.23 -1.76 -32.36
N PHE A 2 -7.08 -1.96 -32.86
CA PHE A 2 -5.96 -2.21 -31.97
C PHE A 2 -5.36 -0.91 -31.44
N ARG A 3 -5.10 -0.89 -30.17
CA ARG A 3 -4.35 0.19 -29.56
C ARG A 3 -3.01 -0.36 -29.10
N PRO A 4 -1.94 0.26 -29.52
CA PRO A 4 -0.61 -0.26 -29.19
C PRO A 4 -0.37 -0.30 -27.68
N TYR A 5 -1.13 0.48 -26.94
CA TYR A 5 -0.85 0.57 -25.53
C TYR A 5 -2.07 1.05 -24.77
N THR A 6 -2.55 0.24 -23.86
CA THR A 6 -3.79 0.52 -23.16
C THR A 6 -3.66 0.57 -21.66
N VAL A 7 -2.46 0.68 -21.19
CA VAL A 7 -2.16 0.59 -19.77
C VAL A 7 -2.98 1.49 -18.87
N PRO A 8 -3.20 2.76 -19.18
CA PRO A 8 -3.74 3.65 -18.17
C PRO A 8 -5.03 3.20 -17.53
N ALA A 9 -5.99 2.72 -18.32
CA ALA A 9 -7.28 2.31 -17.76
C ALA A 9 -7.15 1.03 -16.93
N ASP A 10 -6.53 0.00 -17.50
CA ASP A 10 -6.41 -1.29 -16.83
C ASP A 10 -5.47 -1.22 -15.63
N HIS A 11 -4.47 -0.37 -15.75
CA HIS A 11 -3.47 -0.22 -14.71
C HIS A 11 -4.04 0.29 -13.40
N LYS A 12 -5.12 1.06 -13.47
CA LYS A 12 -5.74 1.63 -12.29
C LYS A 12 -6.97 0.87 -11.80
N ASP A 13 -7.35 -0.18 -12.49
CA ASP A 13 -8.52 -0.94 -12.11
C ASP A 13 -8.16 -2.09 -11.19
N PHE A 14 -9.04 -2.37 -10.21
CA PHE A 14 -8.81 -3.43 -9.24
C PHE A 14 -9.81 -4.57 -9.41
N GLN A 15 -9.30 -5.79 -9.35
CA GLN A 15 -10.10 -7.01 -9.37
C GLN A 15 -9.82 -7.81 -8.11
N VAL A 16 -10.75 -8.69 -7.77
CA VAL A 16 -10.56 -9.59 -6.62
C VAL A 16 -9.29 -10.41 -6.82
N GLY A 17 -8.46 -10.46 -5.79
CA GLY A 17 -7.17 -11.14 -5.82
C GLY A 17 -5.99 -10.21 -6.10
N ASP A 18 -6.23 -8.99 -6.53
CA ASP A 18 -5.15 -8.05 -6.80
C ASP A 18 -4.43 -7.65 -5.54
N GLN A 19 -3.13 -7.49 -5.66
CA GLN A 19 -2.30 -6.90 -4.62
C GLN A 19 -2.42 -5.39 -4.68
N ALA A 20 -2.48 -4.76 -3.53
CA ALA A 20 -2.61 -3.31 -3.43
C ALA A 20 -1.84 -2.79 -2.24
N HIS A 21 -1.65 -1.48 -2.20
CA HIS A 21 -1.11 -0.82 -1.01
C HIS A 21 -1.83 0.51 -0.81
N ILE A 22 -1.96 0.88 0.45
CA ILE A 22 -2.54 2.15 0.84
C ILE A 22 -1.43 2.99 1.46
N THR A 23 -1.25 4.18 0.91
CA THR A 23 -0.22 5.12 1.38
C THR A 23 -0.85 6.10 2.35
N LEU A 24 -0.32 6.12 3.55
CA LEU A 24 -0.67 7.06 4.60
C LEU A 24 0.43 8.13 4.69
N TYR A 25 0.31 9.01 5.68
CA TYR A 25 1.25 10.12 5.80
C TYR A 25 2.71 9.64 5.96
N THR A 26 2.94 8.66 6.83
CA THR A 26 4.30 8.18 7.11
C THR A 26 4.53 6.75 6.70
N ASP A 27 3.47 5.99 6.52
CA ASP A 27 3.54 4.55 6.31
C ASP A 27 2.80 4.15 5.05
N THR A 28 3.23 3.04 4.46
CA THR A 28 2.51 2.37 3.39
C THR A 28 2.23 0.95 3.85
N ASN A 29 1.00 0.50 3.66
CA ASN A 29 0.57 -0.83 4.11
C ASN A 29 0.03 -1.66 2.96
N PRO A 30 0.34 -2.98 2.93
CA PRO A 30 -0.13 -3.86 1.86
C PRO A 30 -1.50 -4.43 2.17
N TYR A 31 -2.27 -4.64 1.10
CA TYR A 31 -3.62 -5.20 1.15
C TYR A 31 -3.87 -6.11 -0.03
N THR A 32 -4.85 -7.00 0.11
CA THR A 32 -5.37 -7.80 -0.99
C THR A 32 -6.81 -7.39 -1.26
N VAL A 33 -7.18 -7.20 -2.51
CA VAL A 33 -8.55 -6.89 -2.88
C VAL A 33 -9.39 -8.16 -2.74
N ILE A 34 -10.40 -8.12 -1.89
CA ILE A 34 -11.24 -9.29 -1.62
C ILE A 34 -12.66 -9.16 -2.18
N GLU A 35 -13.07 -7.97 -2.57
CA GLU A 35 -14.37 -7.75 -3.18
C GLU A 35 -14.30 -6.52 -4.10
N ARG A 36 -15.03 -6.59 -5.20
CA ARG A 36 -15.22 -5.47 -6.10
C ARG A 36 -16.70 -5.29 -6.38
N LYS A 37 -17.21 -4.07 -6.23
CA LYS A 37 -18.61 -3.77 -6.48
C LYS A 37 -18.73 -2.36 -7.07
N GLY A 38 -18.85 -2.28 -8.39
CA GLY A 38 -18.89 -1.00 -9.07
C GLY A 38 -17.63 -0.19 -8.82
N LYS A 39 -17.79 0.99 -8.26
CA LYS A 39 -16.69 1.90 -7.95
C LYS A 39 -16.19 1.75 -6.51
N ARG A 40 -16.44 0.60 -5.91
CA ARG A 40 -16.01 0.30 -4.54
C ARG A 40 -15.29 -1.03 -4.48
N ILE A 41 -14.32 -1.12 -3.59
CA ILE A 41 -13.58 -2.35 -3.32
C ILE A 41 -13.47 -2.55 -1.82
N LYS A 42 -13.35 -3.81 -1.41
CA LYS A 42 -12.94 -4.15 -0.07
C LYS A 42 -11.52 -4.70 -0.13
N LEU A 43 -10.71 -4.28 0.81
CA LEU A 43 -9.31 -4.68 0.90
C LEU A 43 -9.06 -5.30 2.25
N GLN A 44 -8.27 -6.35 2.27
CA GLN A 44 -7.88 -7.03 3.49
C GLN A 44 -6.39 -6.84 3.74
N ARG A 45 -6.04 -6.42 4.94
CA ARG A 45 -4.67 -6.18 5.32
C ARG A 45 -3.83 -7.43 5.15
N ALA A 46 -2.76 -7.34 4.40
CA ALA A 46 -1.80 -8.42 4.24
C ALA A 46 -0.80 -8.45 5.39
N ASN A 47 -0.18 -9.61 5.60
CA ASN A 47 0.92 -9.72 6.54
C ASN A 47 2.18 -9.08 5.96
N ALA A 48 2.90 -8.36 6.78
CA ALA A 48 4.19 -7.81 6.41
C ALA A 48 5.18 -8.08 7.53
N LYS A 49 6.27 -8.75 7.20
CA LYS A 49 7.32 -9.09 8.13
C LYS A 49 8.63 -8.55 7.62
N LEU A 50 9.40 -7.92 8.47
CA LEU A 50 10.72 -7.44 8.06
C LEU A 50 11.56 -8.60 7.54
N ASP A 51 12.18 -8.38 6.38
CA ASP A 51 13.15 -9.32 5.85
C ASP A 51 14.33 -9.37 6.83
N PRO A 52 14.72 -10.55 7.33
CA PRO A 52 15.80 -10.65 8.30
C PRO A 52 17.17 -10.22 7.78
N THR A 53 17.31 -10.06 6.46
CA THR A 53 18.54 -9.53 5.86
C THR A 53 18.63 -8.01 5.95
N TRP A 54 17.55 -7.33 6.36
CA TRP A 54 17.55 -5.90 6.54
C TRP A 54 17.28 -5.56 8.01
N LYS A 55 18.04 -4.60 8.53
CA LYS A 55 17.85 -4.07 9.88
C LYS A 55 18.01 -2.57 9.87
N PRO A 56 17.25 -1.83 10.69
CA PRO A 56 17.47 -0.40 10.80
C PRO A 56 18.89 -0.13 11.30
N GLU A 57 19.57 0.77 10.59
CA GLU A 57 20.85 1.30 11.04
C GLU A 57 20.62 2.63 11.72
N MET A 58 20.73 2.63 13.03
CA MET A 58 20.50 3.83 13.84
C MET A 58 21.82 4.47 14.20
N ILE A 59 21.91 5.78 14.04
CA ILE A 59 23.05 6.55 14.55
C ILE A 59 22.54 7.53 15.59
N ALA A 60 23.31 7.70 16.64
CA ALA A 60 23.00 8.68 17.65
C ALA A 60 23.24 10.08 17.08
N GLY A 61 22.28 10.98 17.27
CA GLY A 61 22.40 12.33 16.75
C GLY A 61 21.30 13.18 17.33
N GLY A 62 21.62 14.43 17.70
CA GLY A 62 20.66 15.29 18.34
C GLY A 62 20.15 14.62 19.60
N PHE A 63 18.85 14.69 19.82
CA PHE A 63 18.25 14.04 20.97
C PHE A 63 17.47 12.77 20.62
N ALA A 64 17.52 12.36 19.39
CA ALA A 64 16.91 11.11 18.93
C ALA A 64 17.82 10.44 17.92
N GLY A 65 17.78 9.12 17.88
CA GLY A 65 18.52 8.38 16.88
C GLY A 65 17.97 8.66 15.48
N HIS A 66 18.79 8.40 14.48
CA HIS A 66 18.41 8.56 13.09
C HIS A 66 18.67 7.27 12.33
N CYS A 67 17.68 6.81 11.60
CA CYS A 67 17.80 5.64 10.75
C CYS A 67 18.35 6.06 9.39
N VAL A 68 19.56 5.61 9.06
CA VAL A 68 20.24 6.01 7.83
C VAL A 68 19.89 5.17 6.63
N ASN A 69 19.35 3.96 6.83
CA ASN A 69 18.97 3.07 5.74
C ASN A 69 17.46 2.90 5.64
N ASN A 70 16.70 3.91 6.05
CA ASN A 70 15.25 3.89 6.10
C ASN A 70 14.61 3.53 4.74
N ARG A 71 15.13 4.05 3.65
CA ARG A 71 14.60 3.82 2.30
C ARG A 71 14.95 2.47 1.70
N GLU A 72 15.81 1.72 2.36
CA GLU A 72 16.27 0.42 1.88
C GLU A 72 15.53 -0.73 2.52
N GLN A 73 14.42 -0.44 3.18
CA GLN A 73 13.62 -1.46 3.85
C GLN A 73 13.22 -2.58 2.92
N ARG A 74 13.26 -3.80 3.44
CA ARG A 74 12.76 -4.98 2.75
C ARG A 74 11.76 -5.70 3.63
N TRP A 75 10.64 -6.06 3.03
CA TRP A 75 9.54 -6.72 3.72
C TRP A 75 9.12 -7.95 2.96
N ILE A 76 8.76 -8.98 3.70
CA ILE A 76 8.14 -10.18 3.14
C ILE A 76 6.65 -10.03 3.37
N ILE A 77 5.87 -10.00 2.28
CA ILE A 77 4.44 -9.71 2.33
C ILE A 77 3.67 -10.91 1.82
N THR A 78 2.70 -11.37 2.61
CA THR A 78 1.86 -12.52 2.26
C THR A 78 0.41 -12.20 2.58
N GLU A 79 -0.51 -12.88 1.89
CA GLU A 79 -1.93 -12.73 2.18
C GLU A 79 -2.24 -13.12 3.62
N ASN A 80 -3.20 -12.43 4.20
CA ASN A 80 -3.67 -12.73 5.55
C ASN A 80 -5.20 -12.82 5.55
N PRO A 81 -5.77 -14.04 5.52
CA PRO A 81 -7.23 -14.18 5.51
C PRO A 81 -7.91 -13.68 6.79
N ASP A 82 -7.15 -13.43 7.83
CA ASP A 82 -7.67 -12.88 9.09
C ASP A 82 -7.35 -11.39 9.26
N GLY A 83 -6.84 -10.74 8.22
CA GLY A 83 -6.46 -9.34 8.30
C GLY A 83 -7.65 -8.40 8.39
N GLU A 84 -7.40 -7.20 8.91
CA GLU A 84 -8.41 -6.15 8.95
C GLU A 84 -8.91 -5.81 7.56
N ILE A 85 -10.21 -5.51 7.47
CA ILE A 85 -10.84 -5.15 6.21
C ILE A 85 -11.10 -3.65 6.21
N THR A 86 -10.73 -3.01 5.12
CA THR A 86 -11.09 -1.63 4.85
C THR A 86 -11.76 -1.52 3.49
N GLU A 87 -12.33 -0.38 3.20
CA GLU A 87 -12.99 -0.15 1.93
C GLU A 87 -12.30 0.97 1.16
N GLY A 88 -12.36 0.86 -0.18
CA GLY A 88 -11.87 1.89 -1.06
C GLY A 88 -12.93 2.30 -2.06
N TYR A 89 -12.77 3.47 -2.63
CA TYR A 89 -13.67 3.98 -3.66
C TYR A 89 -12.90 4.66 -4.78
N LEU A 90 -13.51 4.64 -5.96
CA LEU A 90 -12.96 5.34 -7.11
C LEU A 90 -13.46 6.78 -7.09
N GLY A 91 -12.54 7.72 -7.01
CA GLY A 91 -12.86 9.14 -7.02
C GLY A 91 -13.20 9.67 -8.41
N SER A 92 -13.73 10.88 -8.45
CA SER A 92 -14.07 11.55 -9.71
C SER A 92 -12.84 11.88 -10.55
N ASP A 93 -11.67 11.88 -9.94
CA ASP A 93 -10.38 12.08 -10.61
C ASP A 93 -9.80 10.78 -11.16
N ASN A 94 -10.58 9.69 -11.09
CA ASN A 94 -10.17 8.36 -11.56
C ASN A 94 -9.03 7.73 -10.74
N GLU A 95 -8.91 8.16 -9.49
CA GLU A 95 -7.96 7.59 -8.54
C GLU A 95 -8.71 6.88 -7.42
N TRP A 96 -8.10 5.85 -6.83
CA TRP A 96 -8.69 5.10 -5.73
C TRP A 96 -8.22 5.64 -4.39
N TYR A 97 -9.15 5.72 -3.45
CA TYR A 97 -8.87 6.25 -2.11
C TYR A 97 -9.48 5.35 -1.05
N GLU A 98 -8.85 5.31 0.11
CA GLU A 98 -9.43 4.66 1.27
C GLU A 98 -10.62 5.47 1.77
N LYS A 99 -11.74 4.77 2.04
CA LYS A 99 -12.95 5.39 2.54
C LYS A 99 -12.70 6.09 3.88
N GLY A 100 -13.20 7.31 4.01
CA GLY A 100 -13.06 8.07 5.24
C GLY A 100 -11.79 8.88 5.36
N SER A 101 -10.91 8.82 4.37
CA SER A 101 -9.62 9.51 4.43
C SER A 101 -9.62 10.90 3.78
N ASP A 102 -10.73 11.36 3.24
CA ASP A 102 -10.83 12.64 2.51
C ASP A 102 -9.78 12.74 1.40
N ARG A 103 -9.62 11.67 0.65
CA ARG A 103 -8.66 11.57 -0.46
C ARG A 103 -7.20 11.69 -0.04
N ARG A 104 -6.90 11.46 1.22
CA ARG A 104 -5.51 11.50 1.68
C ARG A 104 -4.79 10.17 1.54
N ASN A 105 -5.52 9.07 1.70
CA ASN A 105 -4.93 7.74 1.62
C ASN A 105 -5.22 7.12 0.26
N THR A 106 -4.22 7.15 -0.61
CA THR A 106 -4.37 6.61 -1.97
C THR A 106 -4.15 5.10 -2.00
N ILE A 107 -4.86 4.43 -2.91
CA ILE A 107 -4.75 2.99 -3.09
C ILE A 107 -4.13 2.75 -4.46
N GLU A 108 -3.01 2.03 -4.49
CA GLU A 108 -2.30 1.73 -5.71
C GLU A 108 -1.97 0.24 -5.80
N LYS A 109 -1.61 -0.23 -7.00
CA LYS A 109 -1.37 -1.63 -7.25
C LYS A 109 -0.04 -2.11 -6.68
N GLY A 110 -0.03 -3.36 -6.25
CA GLY A 110 1.14 -4.06 -5.78
C GLY A 110 1.28 -4.07 -4.27
N TYR A 111 2.00 -5.05 -3.77
CA TYR A 111 2.33 -5.11 -2.35
C TYR A 111 3.50 -4.19 -2.07
N VAL A 112 3.27 -3.23 -1.18
CA VAL A 112 4.32 -2.34 -0.69
C VAL A 112 4.13 -2.17 0.81
N LYS A 113 5.21 -2.25 1.55
CA LYS A 113 5.22 -1.92 2.98
C LYS A 113 6.37 -0.97 3.23
N PHE A 114 6.09 0.13 3.91
CA PHE A 114 7.08 1.10 4.33
C PHE A 114 6.70 1.64 5.70
N HIS A 115 7.68 1.69 6.58
CA HIS A 115 7.53 2.31 7.90
C HIS A 115 8.61 3.37 8.06
N ASP A 116 8.22 4.58 8.43
CA ASP A 116 9.17 5.66 8.60
C ASP A 116 9.78 5.62 10.00
N TYR A 117 10.99 5.11 10.09
CA TYR A 117 11.71 5.01 11.36
C TYR A 117 12.19 6.37 11.89
N ASN A 118 12.11 7.41 11.06
CA ASN A 118 12.59 8.75 11.42
C ASN A 118 11.47 9.72 11.75
N PHE A 119 10.24 9.27 11.73
CA PHE A 119 9.09 10.13 11.99
C PHE A 119 8.78 10.24 13.48
#